data_56ed419c98347462cb9f9ce3b3e6e484
#
_entry.id   56ed419c98347462cb9f9ce3b3e6e484
#
_cell.length_a   1.000
_cell.length_b   1.000
_cell.length_c   1.000
_cell.angle_alpha   90.00
_cell.angle_beta   90.00
_cell.angle_gamma   90.00
#
_symmetry.space_group_name_H-M   'P 1'
#
loop_
_entity.id
_entity.type
_entity.pdbx_description
1 polymer ?
#
loop_
_entity_poly.entity_id
_entity_poly.type
_entity_poly.pdbx_seq_one_letter_code
_entity_poly.pdbx_strand_id
1 'polypeptide(L)'
;MRALFTALALATIGTASPVLAQDAPRITIELNRLEAQGANCRVWMVARNPAADAIDPLRLDLILFGKDGVIARRLALDIGPLPASRTQARIFDLAGQSCDGLGSILLNDVLACGPTAESKAACLPRLALSSRADGVSFDK
;
A
#
# COMPACT_ATOMS: atom_id res chain seq x y z
N MET A 1 -47.04 48.59 -43.17
CA MET A 1 -47.14 47.42 -42.30
C MET A 1 -45.75 46.84 -42.18
N ARG A 2 -45.09 47.04 -41.02
CA ARG A 2 -43.74 46.51 -40.72
C ARG A 2 -43.90 45.34 -39.76
N ALA A 3 -43.59 44.13 -40.17
CA ALA A 3 -43.60 42.94 -39.32
C ALA A 3 -42.23 42.82 -38.61
N LEU A 4 -42.23 42.92 -37.28
CA LEU A 4 -41.07 42.62 -36.44
C LEU A 4 -41.04 41.09 -36.20
N PHE A 5 -39.98 40.43 -36.66
CA PHE A 5 -39.66 39.06 -36.24
C PHE A 5 -38.76 39.10 -35.01
N THR A 6 -39.28 38.68 -33.85
CA THR A 6 -38.52 38.53 -32.63
C THR A 6 -37.91 37.10 -32.63
N ALA A 7 -36.60 37.02 -32.77
CA ALA A 7 -35.87 35.76 -32.64
C ALA A 7 -35.65 35.41 -31.15
N LEU A 8 -36.23 34.32 -30.70
CA LEU A 8 -36.05 33.75 -29.35
C LEU A 8 -34.82 32.84 -29.35
N ALA A 9 -33.72 33.30 -28.76
CA ALA A 9 -32.52 32.47 -28.59
C ALA A 9 -32.70 31.56 -27.36
N LEU A 10 -32.81 30.25 -27.58
CA LEU A 10 -32.75 29.24 -26.53
C LEU A 10 -31.30 29.02 -26.11
N ALA A 11 -30.95 29.45 -24.91
CA ALA A 11 -29.67 29.13 -24.27
C ALA A 11 -29.75 27.71 -23.65
N THR A 12 -29.05 26.75 -24.23
CA THR A 12 -28.88 25.41 -23.66
C THR A 12 -27.83 25.44 -22.54
N ILE A 13 -28.28 25.35 -21.29
CA ILE A 13 -27.40 25.21 -20.13
C ILE A 13 -26.92 23.77 -20.09
N GLY A 14 -25.67 23.52 -20.50
CA GLY A 14 -25.01 22.23 -20.39
C GLY A 14 -24.71 21.94 -18.91
N THR A 15 -25.37 20.95 -18.31
CA THR A 15 -25.04 20.45 -16.97
C THR A 15 -23.77 19.61 -17.07
N ALA A 16 -22.63 20.17 -16.63
CA ALA A 16 -21.41 19.42 -16.41
C ALA A 16 -21.60 18.50 -15.20
N SER A 17 -21.71 17.18 -15.45
CA SER A 17 -21.70 16.18 -14.37
C SER A 17 -20.32 16.15 -13.73
N PRO A 18 -20.21 16.19 -12.38
CA PRO A 18 -18.91 16.00 -11.72
C PRO A 18 -18.41 14.58 -12.01
N VAL A 19 -17.26 14.48 -12.66
CA VAL A 19 -16.52 13.22 -12.76
C VAL A 19 -15.98 12.94 -11.37
N LEU A 20 -16.57 11.95 -10.68
CA LEU A 20 -16.01 11.43 -9.44
C LEU A 20 -14.65 10.83 -9.78
N ALA A 21 -13.59 11.42 -9.26
CA ALA A 21 -12.26 10.85 -9.32
C ALA A 21 -12.32 9.49 -8.61
N GLN A 22 -12.22 8.40 -9.35
CA GLN A 22 -12.12 7.06 -8.78
C GLN A 22 -10.76 6.95 -8.11
N ASP A 23 -10.73 6.74 -6.80
CA ASP A 23 -9.50 6.46 -6.07
C ASP A 23 -8.77 5.28 -6.71
N ALA A 24 -7.46 5.44 -6.94
CA ALA A 24 -6.65 4.36 -7.49
C ALA A 24 -6.74 3.13 -6.59
N PRO A 25 -6.82 1.91 -7.16
CA PRO A 25 -6.98 0.69 -6.37
C PRO A 25 -5.85 0.55 -5.35
N ARG A 26 -6.22 0.20 -4.11
CA ARG A 26 -5.28 0.09 -3.00
C ARG A 26 -4.48 -1.21 -3.10
N ILE A 27 -3.17 -1.09 -2.95
CA ILE A 27 -2.27 -2.22 -2.76
C ILE A 27 -2.36 -2.63 -1.30
N THR A 28 -2.74 -3.85 -0.99
CA THR A 28 -2.81 -4.32 0.41
C THR A 28 -1.58 -5.15 0.74
N ILE A 29 -1.01 -4.90 1.92
CA ILE A 29 0.07 -5.71 2.50
C ILE A 29 -0.35 -6.08 3.92
N GLU A 30 -0.51 -7.36 4.17
CA GLU A 30 -0.96 -7.90 5.44
C GLU A 30 0.17 -8.67 6.12
N LEU A 31 0.50 -8.34 7.36
CA LEU A 31 1.26 -9.20 8.25
C LEU A 31 0.33 -10.35 8.65
N ASN A 32 0.45 -11.50 7.98
CA ASN A 32 -0.51 -12.58 8.13
C ASN A 32 -0.17 -13.49 9.32
N ARG A 33 1.12 -13.85 9.47
CA ARG A 33 1.55 -14.80 10.51
C ARG A 33 2.99 -14.56 10.92
N LEU A 34 3.26 -14.77 12.20
CA LEU A 34 4.60 -14.91 12.77
C LEU A 34 4.82 -16.36 13.19
N GLU A 35 6.02 -16.89 12.93
CA GLU A 35 6.38 -18.26 13.23
C GLU A 35 7.78 -18.29 13.86
N ALA A 36 7.87 -18.74 15.10
CA ALA A 36 9.15 -18.84 15.80
C ALA A 36 10.06 -19.88 15.13
N GLN A 37 11.29 -19.49 14.85
CA GLN A 37 12.35 -20.30 14.30
C GLN A 37 13.59 -20.24 15.20
N GLY A 38 13.51 -20.84 16.37
CA GLY A 38 14.53 -20.72 17.42
C GLY A 38 14.65 -19.25 17.88
N ALA A 39 15.82 -18.65 17.72
CA ALA A 39 16.09 -17.25 18.06
C ALA A 39 15.62 -16.24 16.98
N ASN A 40 15.08 -16.74 15.87
CA ASN A 40 14.64 -15.93 14.75
C ASN A 40 13.11 -15.91 14.66
N CYS A 41 12.56 -14.94 13.94
CA CYS A 41 11.15 -14.86 13.64
C CYS A 41 10.92 -14.95 12.13
N ARG A 42 10.17 -15.93 11.68
CA ARG A 42 9.68 -16.02 10.31
C ARG A 42 8.40 -15.23 10.17
N VAL A 43 8.41 -14.31 9.22
CA VAL A 43 7.29 -13.41 8.92
C VAL A 43 6.63 -13.84 7.63
N TRP A 44 5.33 -14.09 7.68
CA TRP A 44 4.50 -14.35 6.51
C TRP A 44 3.71 -13.09 6.19
N MET A 45 3.89 -12.58 4.99
CA MET A 45 3.13 -11.44 4.48
C MET A 45 2.30 -11.85 3.27
N VAL A 46 1.10 -11.27 3.17
CA VAL A 46 0.22 -11.42 2.01
C VAL A 46 0.11 -10.06 1.35
N ALA A 47 0.56 -9.97 0.10
CA ALA A 47 0.49 -8.76 -0.69
C ALA A 47 -0.48 -8.95 -1.87
N ARG A 48 -1.37 -7.97 -2.08
CA ARG A 48 -2.31 -7.96 -3.19
C ARG A 48 -2.17 -6.71 -4.02
N ASN A 49 -2.01 -6.90 -5.32
CA ASN A 49 -2.06 -5.84 -6.31
C ASN A 49 -3.38 -5.96 -7.10
N PRO A 50 -4.37 -5.08 -6.90
CA PRO A 50 -5.63 -5.12 -7.64
C PRO A 50 -5.54 -4.41 -9.00
N ALA A 51 -4.44 -3.70 -9.29
CA ALA A 51 -4.26 -2.96 -10.53
C ALA A 51 -4.01 -3.88 -11.73
N ALA A 52 -4.29 -3.36 -12.93
CA ALA A 52 -4.04 -4.06 -14.19
C ALA A 52 -2.56 -4.14 -14.57
N ASP A 53 -1.71 -3.32 -13.93
CA ASP A 53 -0.26 -3.28 -14.17
C ASP A 53 0.49 -3.94 -13.01
N ALA A 54 1.60 -4.60 -13.33
CA ALA A 54 2.51 -5.13 -12.32
C ALA A 54 3.23 -4.00 -11.59
N ILE A 55 3.59 -4.24 -10.32
CA ILE A 55 4.42 -3.34 -9.52
C ILE A 55 5.78 -4.01 -9.34
N ASP A 56 6.78 -3.49 -10.01
CA ASP A 56 8.15 -3.99 -9.99
C ASP A 56 9.15 -2.84 -10.18
N PRO A 57 10.07 -2.64 -9.22
CA PRO A 57 10.16 -3.27 -7.90
C PRO A 57 9.13 -2.75 -6.90
N LEU A 58 8.95 -3.48 -5.78
CA LEU A 58 8.30 -2.96 -4.57
C LEU A 58 9.21 -3.23 -3.38
N ARG A 59 9.81 -2.18 -2.84
CA ARG A 59 10.75 -2.25 -1.72
C ARG A 59 10.37 -1.27 -0.62
N LEU A 60 10.28 -1.77 0.59
CA LEU A 60 9.79 -1.03 1.76
C LEU A 60 10.94 -0.79 2.75
N ASP A 61 10.88 0.35 3.44
CA ASP A 61 11.70 0.67 4.60
C ASP A 61 10.86 0.45 5.87
N LEU A 62 11.24 -0.54 6.68
CA LEU A 62 10.51 -0.94 7.85
C LEU A 62 11.30 -0.64 9.13
N ILE A 63 10.60 -0.18 10.16
CA ILE A 63 11.10 -0.07 11.53
C ILE A 63 10.36 -1.11 12.39
N LEU A 64 11.12 -1.94 13.08
CA LEU A 64 10.59 -2.90 14.04
C LEU A 64 10.75 -2.33 15.45
N PHE A 65 9.67 -2.41 16.22
CA PHE A 65 9.66 -2.02 17.62
C PHE A 65 9.54 -3.25 18.52
N GLY A 66 10.25 -3.22 19.64
CA GLY A 66 10.04 -4.15 20.73
C GLY A 66 8.69 -3.92 21.43
N LYS A 67 8.29 -4.84 22.31
CA LYS A 67 7.08 -4.71 23.14
C LYS A 67 7.13 -3.51 24.10
N ASP A 68 8.32 -3.02 24.40
CA ASP A 68 8.57 -1.81 25.18
C ASP A 68 8.41 -0.51 24.37
N GLY A 69 8.11 -0.61 23.06
CA GLY A 69 7.98 0.53 22.16
C GLY A 69 9.31 1.12 21.70
N VAL A 70 10.44 0.50 22.05
CA VAL A 70 11.78 0.94 21.62
C VAL A 70 12.08 0.35 20.24
N ILE A 71 12.76 1.13 19.38
CA ILE A 71 13.21 0.66 18.06
C ILE A 71 14.22 -0.47 18.27
N ALA A 72 13.85 -1.67 17.84
CA ALA A 72 14.71 -2.83 17.86
C ALA A 72 15.57 -2.92 16.59
N ARG A 73 15.01 -2.55 15.43
CA ARG A 73 15.67 -2.74 14.14
C ARG A 73 15.04 -1.92 13.02
N ARG A 74 15.86 -1.54 12.01
CA ARG A 74 15.41 -1.04 10.71
C ARG A 74 15.87 -2.00 9.64
N LEU A 75 15.02 -2.25 8.65
CA LEU A 75 15.37 -3.10 7.51
C LEU A 75 14.67 -2.64 6.22
N ALA A 76 15.32 -2.93 5.09
CA ALA A 76 14.70 -2.83 3.78
C ALA A 76 14.14 -4.19 3.38
N LEU A 77 12.89 -4.23 2.98
CA LEU A 77 12.19 -5.45 2.61
C LEU A 77 11.74 -5.42 1.15
N ASP A 78 12.15 -6.42 0.37
CA ASP A 78 11.68 -6.61 -0.99
C ASP A 78 10.39 -7.45 -0.98
N ILE A 79 9.28 -6.81 -1.33
CA ILE A 79 7.96 -7.46 -1.46
C ILE A 79 7.69 -7.86 -2.91
N GLY A 80 8.24 -7.09 -3.87
CA GLY A 80 7.99 -7.26 -5.29
C GLY A 80 8.74 -8.43 -5.94
N PRO A 81 8.48 -8.70 -7.21
CA PRO A 81 7.42 -8.06 -7.99
C PRO A 81 6.02 -8.51 -7.57
N LEU A 82 5.02 -7.61 -7.67
CA LEU A 82 3.62 -7.94 -7.52
C LEU A 82 2.95 -7.93 -8.90
N PRO A 83 2.66 -9.10 -9.49
CA PRO A 83 1.99 -9.15 -10.78
C PRO A 83 0.60 -8.50 -10.75
N ALA A 84 0.14 -8.06 -11.92
CA ALA A 84 -1.17 -7.46 -12.11
C ALA A 84 -2.30 -8.36 -11.60
N SER A 85 -3.27 -7.79 -10.90
CA SER A 85 -4.49 -8.46 -10.44
C SER A 85 -4.22 -9.75 -9.63
N ARG A 86 -3.10 -9.81 -8.88
CA ARG A 86 -2.67 -11.00 -8.14
C ARG A 86 -2.51 -10.74 -6.65
N THR A 87 -2.69 -11.84 -5.90
CA THR A 87 -2.32 -11.94 -4.48
C THR A 87 -1.16 -12.93 -4.37
N GLN A 88 -0.15 -12.58 -3.56
CA GLN A 88 1.02 -13.41 -3.31
C GLN A 88 1.36 -13.44 -1.83
N ALA A 89 1.82 -14.59 -1.35
CA ALA A 89 2.47 -14.70 -0.05
C ALA A 89 3.97 -14.47 -0.21
N ARG A 90 4.56 -13.78 0.78
CA ARG A 90 6.00 -13.56 0.90
C ARG A 90 6.46 -13.98 2.28
N ILE A 91 7.62 -14.61 2.36
CA ILE A 91 8.20 -15.14 3.60
C ILE A 91 9.55 -14.49 3.80
N PHE A 92 9.77 -13.99 5.03
CA PHE A 92 11.03 -13.37 5.43
C PHE A 92 11.46 -13.91 6.77
N ASP A 93 12.75 -14.16 6.95
CA ASP A 93 13.33 -14.54 8.23
C ASP A 93 14.04 -13.34 8.86
N LEU A 94 13.55 -12.92 10.01
CA LEU A 94 14.17 -11.88 10.83
C LEU A 94 15.24 -12.54 11.72
N ALA A 95 16.46 -12.62 11.21
CA ALA A 95 17.57 -13.22 11.94
C ALA A 95 17.90 -12.41 13.21
N GLY A 96 18.04 -13.08 14.34
CA GLY A 96 18.35 -12.47 15.63
C GLY A 96 17.21 -11.66 16.27
N GLN A 97 15.98 -11.79 15.73
CA GLN A 97 14.77 -11.19 16.30
C GLN A 97 13.80 -12.30 16.65
N SER A 98 13.49 -12.48 17.93
CA SER A 98 12.44 -13.42 18.34
C SER A 98 11.05 -12.86 18.02
N CYS A 99 10.10 -13.72 17.67
CA CYS A 99 8.71 -13.30 17.44
C CYS A 99 8.11 -12.72 18.73
N ASP A 100 8.39 -13.32 19.88
CA ASP A 100 7.88 -12.86 21.18
C ASP A 100 8.40 -11.47 21.57
N GLY A 101 9.54 -11.05 21.06
CA GLY A 101 10.10 -9.73 21.29
C GLY A 101 9.55 -8.64 20.39
N LEU A 102 8.80 -8.99 19.34
CA LEU A 102 8.25 -8.04 18.38
C LEU A 102 6.93 -7.44 18.90
N GLY A 103 6.85 -6.11 18.95
CA GLY A 103 5.66 -5.38 19.37
C GLY A 103 4.90 -4.74 18.23
N SER A 104 5.60 -4.12 17.28
CA SER A 104 4.98 -3.53 16.08
C SER A 104 5.96 -3.40 14.92
N ILE A 105 5.40 -3.26 13.73
CA ILE A 105 6.14 -2.94 12.50
C ILE A 105 5.56 -1.65 11.93
N LEU A 106 6.43 -0.68 11.65
CA LEU A 106 6.08 0.58 11.01
C LEU A 106 6.62 0.59 9.58
N LEU A 107 5.77 0.89 8.60
CA LEU A 107 6.22 1.29 7.28
C LEU A 107 6.71 2.74 7.36
N ASN A 108 8.02 2.92 7.44
CA ASN A 108 8.66 4.23 7.56
C ASN A 108 8.70 4.97 6.21
N ASP A 109 9.00 4.26 5.12
CA ASP A 109 9.05 4.82 3.77
C ASP A 109 8.90 3.71 2.71
N VAL A 110 8.63 4.12 1.47
CA VAL A 110 8.70 3.28 0.28
C VAL A 110 10.01 3.58 -0.45
N LEU A 111 10.90 2.61 -0.53
CA LEU A 111 12.20 2.76 -1.18
C LEU A 111 12.11 2.67 -2.70
N ALA A 112 11.24 1.78 -3.18
CA ALA A 112 10.92 1.62 -4.60
C ALA A 112 9.48 1.12 -4.77
N CYS A 113 8.78 1.60 -5.80
CA CYS A 113 7.44 1.14 -6.18
C CYS A 113 7.21 1.43 -7.65
N GLY A 114 7.45 0.42 -8.49
CA GLY A 114 7.51 0.59 -9.94
C GLY A 114 8.80 1.30 -10.39
N PRO A 115 8.94 1.52 -11.70
CA PRO A 115 10.22 1.89 -12.31
C PRO A 115 10.62 3.37 -12.20
N THR A 116 9.70 4.27 -11.79
CA THR A 116 9.93 5.71 -11.82
C THR A 116 9.76 6.38 -10.45
N ALA A 117 10.27 7.60 -10.31
CA ALA A 117 10.08 8.43 -9.12
C ALA A 117 8.61 8.81 -8.90
N GLU A 118 7.86 9.05 -9.98
CA GLU A 118 6.43 9.37 -9.94
C GLU A 118 5.62 8.17 -9.44
N SER A 119 5.92 6.95 -9.92
CA SER A 119 5.27 5.73 -9.44
C SER A 119 5.56 5.49 -7.96
N LYS A 120 6.79 5.75 -7.50
CA LYS A 120 7.15 5.70 -6.08
C LYS A 120 6.35 6.70 -5.26
N ALA A 121 6.28 7.96 -5.67
CA ALA A 121 5.56 9.02 -4.95
C ALA A 121 4.06 8.71 -4.82
N ALA A 122 3.45 8.12 -5.86
CA ALA A 122 2.05 7.72 -5.85
C ALA A 122 1.75 6.45 -5.03
N CYS A 123 2.77 5.70 -4.61
CA CYS A 123 2.62 4.39 -3.99
C CYS A 123 2.16 4.46 -2.53
N LEU A 124 2.86 5.26 -1.69
CA LEU A 124 2.61 5.30 -0.24
C LEU A 124 1.14 5.60 0.11
N PRO A 125 0.44 6.56 -0.54
CA PRO A 125 -0.98 6.78 -0.29
C PRO A 125 -1.87 5.58 -0.66
N ARG A 126 -1.44 4.77 -1.62
CA ARG A 126 -2.17 3.59 -2.10
C ARG A 126 -1.95 2.35 -1.27
N LEU A 127 -0.91 2.31 -0.43
CA LEU A 127 -0.66 1.16 0.45
C LEU A 127 -1.68 1.13 1.58
N ALA A 128 -2.35 -0.01 1.75
CA ALA A 128 -3.18 -0.33 2.89
C ALA A 128 -2.52 -1.48 3.66
N LEU A 129 -2.20 -1.22 4.92
CA LEU A 129 -1.52 -2.17 5.80
C LEU A 129 -2.48 -2.76 6.80
N SER A 130 -2.24 -4.00 7.20
CA SER A 130 -3.00 -4.68 8.25
C SER A 130 -2.16 -5.78 8.90
N SER A 131 -2.59 -6.23 10.07
CA SER A 131 -1.99 -7.36 10.77
C SER A 131 -3.05 -8.34 11.25
N ARG A 132 -2.76 -9.63 11.12
CA ARG A 132 -3.46 -10.76 11.75
C ARG A 132 -2.59 -11.44 12.81
N ALA A 133 -1.34 -11.02 12.95
CA ALA A 133 -0.47 -11.54 13.98
C ALA A 133 -0.89 -11.00 15.35
N ASP A 134 -1.18 -11.89 16.30
CA ASP A 134 -1.60 -11.52 17.63
C ASP A 134 -0.54 -10.66 18.33
N GLY A 135 -0.99 -9.50 18.84
CA GLY A 135 -0.15 -8.59 19.62
C GLY A 135 0.93 -7.83 18.83
N VAL A 136 0.93 -7.91 17.48
CA VAL A 136 1.85 -7.17 16.63
C VAL A 136 1.08 -6.37 15.58
N SER A 137 1.14 -5.04 15.63
CA SER A 137 0.55 -4.18 14.62
C SER A 137 1.48 -3.99 13.41
N PHE A 138 0.88 -3.62 12.27
CA PHE A 138 1.58 -3.21 11.07
C PHE A 138 0.92 -1.97 10.50
N ASP A 139 1.58 -0.83 10.66
CA ASP A 139 1.04 0.51 10.42
C ASP A 139 1.99 1.36 9.57
N LYS A 140 1.54 2.60 9.20
CA LYS A 140 2.34 3.62 8.49
C LYS A 140 2.08 5.01 9.08
#